data_90cd1062cae69a5ff7261ca68e79a8e4
#
_entry.id   90cd1062cae69a5ff7261ca68e79a8e4
#
_cell.length_a   1.000
_cell.length_b   1.000
_cell.length_c   1.000
_cell.angle_alpha   90.00
_cell.angle_beta   90.00
_cell.angle_gamma   90.00
#
_symmetry.space_group_name_H-M   'P 1'
#
loop_
_entity.id
_entity.type
_entity.pdbx_description
1 polymer ?
#
loop_
_entity_poly.entity_id
_entity_poly.type
_entity_poly.pdbx_seq_one_letter_code
_entity_poly.pdbx_strand_id
1 'polypeptide(L)'
;GFIISIIMSIFTLVFGEIYMGMIGGAVLDMDILLKLFGVIVLSAFASSAIASFIISFLKTNSAYSAASMIVGTLIGFLVGAYIPIGNLPENVQWLVKYFPCAHSAVLYRQLLMKGSIKENFANQPTAVLKETKEILGVVFVYNGHTASAWMSVVALLITGVVFYLLAVLV
;
A
#
# COMPACT_ATOMS: atom_id res chain seq x y z
N GLY A 1 -1.13 4.63 -18.17
CA GLY A 1 -1.05 4.55 -16.70
C GLY A 1 -0.92 3.12 -16.18
N PHE A 2 -1.96 2.28 -16.27
CA PHE A 2 -2.05 0.95 -15.64
C PHE A 2 -0.86 0.01 -15.97
N ILE A 3 -0.54 -0.19 -17.25
CA ILE A 3 0.56 -1.07 -17.68
C ILE A 3 1.91 -0.56 -17.15
N ILE A 4 2.15 0.74 -17.22
CA ILE A 4 3.39 1.36 -16.72
C ILE A 4 3.51 1.16 -15.21
N SER A 5 2.43 1.30 -14.45
CA SER A 5 2.41 1.06 -13.01
C SER A 5 2.79 -0.39 -12.66
N ILE A 6 2.29 -1.37 -13.41
CA ILE A 6 2.65 -2.78 -13.22
C ILE A 6 4.14 -3.00 -13.51
N ILE A 7 4.62 -2.51 -14.66
CA ILE A 7 6.05 -2.66 -15.06
C ILE A 7 6.95 -2.06 -13.99
N MET A 8 6.68 -0.83 -13.54
CA MET A 8 7.48 -0.16 -12.51
C MET A 8 7.44 -0.86 -11.16
N SER A 9 6.28 -1.42 -10.78
CA SER A 9 6.15 -2.19 -9.54
C SER A 9 6.94 -3.50 -9.59
N ILE A 10 6.90 -4.23 -10.72
CA ILE A 10 7.69 -5.45 -10.91
C ILE A 10 9.19 -5.11 -10.91
N PHE A 11 9.58 -4.03 -11.60
CA PHE A 11 10.96 -3.58 -11.61
C PHE A 11 11.46 -3.28 -10.20
N THR A 12 10.70 -2.53 -9.41
CA THR A 12 11.02 -2.22 -8.01
C THR A 12 11.12 -3.50 -7.16
N LEU A 13 10.22 -4.46 -7.35
CA LEU A 13 10.26 -5.74 -6.65
C LEU A 13 11.54 -6.52 -6.98
N VAL A 14 11.89 -6.65 -8.26
CA VAL A 14 13.10 -7.35 -8.71
C VAL A 14 14.36 -6.71 -8.14
N PHE A 15 14.47 -5.38 -8.17
CA PHE A 15 15.60 -4.69 -7.57
C PHE A 15 15.65 -4.87 -6.05
N GLY A 16 14.51 -4.86 -5.38
CA GLY A 16 14.41 -5.14 -3.94
C GLY A 16 14.91 -6.54 -3.60
N GLU A 17 14.52 -7.57 -4.36
CA GLU A 17 14.98 -8.94 -4.17
C GLU A 17 16.49 -9.10 -4.42
N ILE A 18 17.01 -8.50 -5.48
CA ILE A 18 18.44 -8.48 -5.78
C ILE A 18 19.21 -7.84 -4.62
N TYR A 19 18.75 -6.67 -4.15
CA TYR A 19 19.37 -5.98 -3.03
C TYR A 19 19.35 -6.83 -1.75
N MET A 20 18.21 -7.45 -1.41
CA MET A 20 18.12 -8.34 -0.25
C MET A 20 19.07 -9.52 -0.37
N GLY A 21 19.17 -10.14 -1.54
CA GLY A 21 20.13 -11.22 -1.80
C GLY A 21 21.60 -10.79 -1.63
N MET A 22 21.94 -9.57 -2.03
CA MET A 22 23.32 -9.05 -1.90
C MET A 22 23.75 -8.77 -0.45
N ILE A 23 22.82 -8.36 0.42
CA ILE A 23 23.10 -8.09 1.84
C ILE A 23 22.92 -9.32 2.74
N GLY A 24 22.67 -10.52 2.14
CA GLY A 24 22.47 -11.77 2.89
C GLY A 24 21.09 -11.89 3.56
N GLY A 25 20.11 -11.09 3.12
CA GLY A 25 18.73 -11.22 3.55
C GLY A 25 18.03 -12.43 2.92
N ALA A 26 16.91 -12.84 3.52
CA ALA A 26 16.08 -13.91 2.99
C ALA A 26 15.38 -13.46 1.70
N VAL A 27 15.55 -14.23 0.63
CA VAL A 27 14.79 -14.04 -0.63
C VAL A 27 13.37 -14.57 -0.41
N LEU A 28 12.40 -13.94 -1.06
CA LEU A 28 10.99 -14.29 -0.92
C LEU A 28 10.66 -15.63 -1.59
N ASP A 29 9.86 -16.44 -0.90
CA ASP A 29 9.33 -17.68 -1.44
C ASP A 29 8.41 -17.43 -2.66
N MET A 30 8.37 -18.39 -3.59
CA MET A 30 7.52 -18.30 -4.79
C MET A 30 6.04 -18.07 -4.47
N ASP A 31 5.54 -18.64 -3.38
CA ASP A 31 4.16 -18.42 -2.89
C ASP A 31 3.90 -16.95 -2.53
N ILE A 32 4.88 -16.28 -1.90
CA ILE A 32 4.80 -14.86 -1.54
C ILE A 32 4.89 -14.01 -2.81
N LEU A 33 5.77 -14.35 -3.76
CA LEU A 33 5.92 -13.64 -5.04
C LEU A 33 4.62 -13.67 -5.86
N LEU A 34 3.93 -14.81 -5.93
CA LEU A 34 2.63 -14.93 -6.60
C LEU A 34 1.56 -14.05 -5.95
N LYS A 35 1.50 -14.02 -4.62
CA LYS A 35 0.59 -13.14 -3.87
C LYS A 35 0.93 -11.67 -4.07
N LEU A 36 2.22 -11.31 -4.07
CA LEU A 36 2.68 -9.95 -4.36
C LEU A 36 2.29 -9.51 -5.77
N PHE A 37 2.40 -10.39 -6.76
CA PHE A 37 1.95 -10.08 -8.12
C PHE A 37 0.45 -9.74 -8.15
N GLY A 38 -0.39 -10.50 -7.44
CA GLY A 38 -1.81 -10.18 -7.29
C GLY A 38 -2.06 -8.81 -6.64
N VAL A 39 -1.30 -8.49 -5.59
CA VAL A 39 -1.37 -7.16 -4.93
C VAL A 39 -0.88 -6.05 -5.86
N ILE A 40 0.17 -6.27 -6.65
CA ILE A 40 0.66 -5.31 -7.65
C ILE A 40 -0.43 -4.97 -8.67
N VAL A 41 -1.07 -5.98 -9.27
CA VAL A 41 -2.12 -5.78 -10.28
C VAL A 41 -3.31 -5.02 -9.67
N LEU A 42 -3.74 -5.42 -8.48
CA LEU A 42 -4.87 -4.78 -7.78
C LEU A 42 -4.56 -3.33 -7.40
N SER A 43 -3.37 -3.07 -6.86
CA SER A 43 -2.93 -1.73 -6.48
C SER A 43 -2.78 -0.83 -7.71
N ALA A 44 -2.19 -1.34 -8.79
CA ALA A 44 -2.06 -0.62 -10.04
C ALA A 44 -3.42 -0.27 -10.65
N PHE A 45 -4.40 -1.18 -10.57
CA PHE A 45 -5.76 -0.92 -11.02
C PHE A 45 -6.41 0.22 -10.23
N ALA A 46 -6.42 0.13 -8.90
CA ALA A 46 -7.01 1.15 -8.04
C ALA A 46 -6.32 2.52 -8.21
N SER A 47 -4.99 2.55 -8.21
CA SER A 47 -4.22 3.78 -8.36
C SER A 47 -4.40 4.42 -9.74
N SER A 48 -4.46 3.61 -10.81
CA SER A 48 -4.70 4.10 -12.17
C SER A 48 -6.10 4.68 -12.32
N ALA A 49 -7.09 4.08 -11.69
CA ALA A 49 -8.48 4.58 -11.69
C ALA A 49 -8.58 5.94 -10.99
N ILE A 50 -7.97 6.08 -9.80
CA ILE A 50 -7.91 7.35 -9.06
C ILE A 50 -7.18 8.41 -9.90
N ALA A 51 -6.03 8.08 -10.47
CA ALA A 51 -5.26 8.99 -11.30
C ALA A 51 -6.05 9.45 -12.53
N SER A 52 -6.73 8.52 -13.21
CA SER A 52 -7.58 8.85 -14.37
C SER A 52 -8.71 9.80 -14.00
N PHE A 53 -9.34 9.58 -12.85
CA PHE A 53 -10.38 10.47 -12.34
C PHE A 53 -9.83 11.87 -12.04
N ILE A 54 -8.68 11.98 -11.38
CA ILE A 54 -8.06 13.29 -11.09
C ILE A 54 -7.69 14.01 -12.39
N ILE A 55 -7.12 13.28 -13.36
CA ILE A 55 -6.69 13.84 -14.64
C ILE A 55 -7.86 14.38 -15.45
N SER A 56 -9.05 13.78 -15.36
CA SER A 56 -10.24 14.23 -16.11
C SER A 56 -10.64 15.68 -15.81
N PHE A 57 -10.25 16.21 -14.64
CA PHE A 57 -10.47 17.62 -14.28
C PHE A 57 -9.34 18.56 -14.71
N LEU A 58 -8.20 18.03 -15.16
CA LEU A 58 -7.01 18.84 -15.45
C LEU A 58 -6.89 19.11 -16.95
N LYS A 59 -6.91 20.40 -17.31
CA LYS A 59 -6.92 20.84 -18.71
C LYS A 59 -5.52 21.17 -19.27
N THR A 60 -4.50 21.25 -18.42
CA THR A 60 -3.15 21.65 -18.82
C THR A 60 -2.07 20.74 -18.24
N ASN A 61 -0.97 20.58 -18.98
CA ASN A 61 0.19 19.80 -18.51
C ASN A 61 0.80 20.36 -17.20
N SER A 62 0.78 21.68 -17.03
CA SER A 62 1.27 22.33 -15.81
C SER A 62 0.39 21.96 -14.60
N ALA A 63 -0.95 21.97 -14.75
CA ALA A 63 -1.86 21.54 -13.70
C ALA A 63 -1.68 20.08 -13.35
N TYR A 64 -1.46 19.22 -14.35
CA TYR A 64 -1.15 17.79 -14.13
C TYR A 64 0.14 17.60 -13.32
N SER A 65 1.21 18.31 -13.71
CA SER A 65 2.50 18.22 -13.01
C SER A 65 2.39 18.66 -11.55
N ALA A 66 1.71 19.79 -11.30
CA ALA A 66 1.49 20.31 -9.96
C ALA A 66 0.64 19.35 -9.10
N ALA A 67 -0.46 18.83 -9.65
CA ALA A 67 -1.32 17.87 -8.97
C ALA A 67 -0.56 16.58 -8.64
N SER A 68 0.23 16.05 -9.58
CA SER A 68 1.03 14.84 -9.38
C SER A 68 2.05 15.00 -8.26
N MET A 69 2.69 16.15 -8.15
CA MET A 69 3.65 16.45 -7.08
C MET A 69 2.96 16.47 -5.71
N ILE A 70 1.83 17.18 -5.60
CA ILE A 70 1.07 17.28 -4.35
C ILE A 70 0.54 15.91 -3.94
N VAL A 71 -0.11 15.19 -4.84
CA VAL A 71 -0.68 13.87 -4.58
C VAL A 71 0.42 12.87 -4.21
N GLY A 72 1.55 12.87 -4.92
CA GLY A 72 2.69 11.99 -4.60
C GLY A 72 3.25 12.22 -3.20
N THR A 73 3.41 13.48 -2.81
CA THR A 73 3.88 13.84 -1.46
C THR A 73 2.87 13.40 -0.39
N LEU A 74 1.58 13.68 -0.59
CA LEU A 74 0.52 13.29 0.34
C LEU A 74 0.43 11.77 0.49
N ILE A 75 0.53 11.02 -0.61
CA ILE A 75 0.52 9.55 -0.56
C ILE A 75 1.67 9.04 0.32
N GLY A 76 2.88 9.58 0.21
CA GLY A 76 4.02 9.18 1.03
C GLY A 76 3.75 9.30 2.54
N PHE A 77 3.06 10.35 2.97
CA PHE A 77 2.62 10.48 4.36
C PHE A 77 1.48 9.51 4.71
N LEU A 78 0.46 9.43 3.87
CA LEU A 78 -0.75 8.63 4.14
C LEU A 78 -0.49 7.12 4.13
N VAL A 79 0.47 6.64 3.36
CA VAL A 79 0.86 5.22 3.39
C VAL A 79 1.86 4.89 4.52
N GLY A 80 2.30 5.89 5.29
CA GLY A 80 3.26 5.70 6.38
C GLY A 80 4.67 5.37 5.89
N ALA A 81 5.08 5.92 4.72
CA ALA A 81 6.42 5.74 4.20
C ALA A 81 7.44 6.65 4.91
N TYR A 82 7.04 7.87 5.26
CA TYR A 82 7.90 8.83 5.97
C TYR A 82 7.79 8.71 7.49
N ILE A 83 6.60 8.46 8.01
CA ILE A 83 6.33 8.34 9.44
C ILE A 83 5.47 7.09 9.65
N PRO A 84 5.84 6.15 10.55
CA PRO A 84 5.02 5.00 10.88
C PRO A 84 3.60 5.43 11.27
N ILE A 85 2.60 4.69 10.81
CA ILE A 85 1.18 5.07 10.95
C ILE A 85 0.79 5.25 12.42
N GLY A 86 1.31 4.41 13.32
CA GLY A 86 1.03 4.50 14.75
C GLY A 86 1.59 5.75 15.44
N ASN A 87 2.55 6.44 14.82
CA ASN A 87 3.13 7.68 15.36
C ASN A 87 2.39 8.94 14.86
N LEU A 88 1.39 8.78 14.00
CA LEU A 88 0.56 9.88 13.54
C LEU A 88 -0.50 10.24 14.59
N PRO A 89 -0.98 11.49 14.65
CA PRO A 89 -2.13 11.86 15.48
C PRO A 89 -3.36 11.01 15.14
N GLU A 90 -4.19 10.69 16.13
CA GLU A 90 -5.35 9.80 15.97
C GLU A 90 -6.28 10.20 14.81
N ASN A 91 -6.54 11.49 14.64
CA ASN A 91 -7.36 12.00 13.54
C ASN A 91 -6.75 11.68 12.17
N VAL A 92 -5.42 11.71 12.05
CA VAL A 92 -4.71 11.37 10.81
C VAL A 92 -4.70 9.87 10.59
N GLN A 93 -4.50 9.08 11.66
CA GLN A 93 -4.60 7.61 11.56
C GLN A 93 -5.99 7.18 11.07
N TRP A 94 -7.05 7.85 11.54
CA TRP A 94 -8.40 7.60 11.08
C TRP A 94 -8.56 7.87 9.58
N LEU A 95 -8.04 9.00 9.08
CA LEU A 95 -8.03 9.32 7.65
C LEU A 95 -7.26 8.28 6.83
N VAL A 96 -6.08 7.86 7.31
CA VAL A 96 -5.24 6.84 6.67
C VAL A 96 -5.99 5.52 6.52
N LYS A 97 -6.73 5.09 7.55
CA LYS A 97 -7.48 3.83 7.55
C LYS A 97 -8.57 3.76 6.47
N TYR A 98 -9.03 4.90 5.96
CA TYR A 98 -10.00 4.97 4.85
C TYR A 98 -9.37 5.30 3.51
N PHE A 99 -8.06 5.61 3.49
CA PHE A 99 -7.39 6.00 2.26
C PHE A 99 -6.98 4.77 1.43
N PRO A 100 -7.41 4.65 0.17
CA PRO A 100 -7.20 3.44 -0.63
C PRO A 100 -5.73 3.03 -0.77
N CYS A 101 -4.82 3.97 -1.00
CA CYS A 101 -3.39 3.67 -1.13
C CYS A 101 -2.78 3.08 0.15
N ALA A 102 -3.33 3.40 1.33
CA ALA A 102 -2.87 2.81 2.58
C ALA A 102 -3.24 1.33 2.68
N HIS A 103 -4.36 0.89 2.12
CA HIS A 103 -4.71 -0.53 2.02
C HIS A 103 -3.74 -1.31 1.15
N SER A 104 -3.24 -0.71 0.05
CA SER A 104 -2.16 -1.31 -0.74
C SER A 104 -0.91 -1.51 0.11
N ALA A 105 -0.48 -0.47 0.83
CA ALA A 105 0.71 -0.53 1.69
C ALA A 105 0.59 -1.59 2.78
N VAL A 106 -0.58 -1.75 3.40
CA VAL A 106 -0.86 -2.82 4.38
C VAL A 106 -0.65 -4.20 3.77
N LEU A 107 -1.20 -4.45 2.57
CA LEU A 107 -1.05 -5.73 1.88
C LEU A 107 0.41 -6.04 1.54
N TYR A 108 1.16 -5.06 1.04
CA TYR A 108 2.60 -5.22 0.81
C TYR A 108 3.35 -5.53 2.09
N ARG A 109 3.11 -4.79 3.18
CA ARG A 109 3.76 -5.04 4.47
C ARG A 109 3.43 -6.40 5.04
N GLN A 110 2.19 -6.86 4.94
CA GLN A 110 1.79 -8.18 5.39
C GLN A 110 2.54 -9.31 4.69
N LEU A 111 2.83 -9.16 3.41
CA LEU A 111 3.56 -10.16 2.63
C LEU A 111 5.08 -10.07 2.83
N LEU A 112 5.63 -8.86 2.70
CA LEU A 112 7.09 -8.63 2.76
C LEU A 112 7.67 -8.78 4.17
N MET A 113 6.95 -8.33 5.20
CA MET A 113 7.45 -8.38 6.58
C MET A 113 7.11 -9.67 7.33
N LYS A 114 6.41 -10.62 6.69
CA LYS A 114 5.96 -11.85 7.34
C LYS A 114 7.10 -12.68 7.92
N GLY A 115 8.19 -12.85 7.18
CA GLY A 115 9.39 -13.56 7.60
C GLY A 115 10.08 -12.89 8.77
N SER A 116 10.45 -11.61 8.58
CA SER A 116 11.14 -10.80 9.58
C SER A 116 10.36 -10.68 10.89
N ILE A 117 9.05 -10.50 10.82
CA ILE A 117 8.20 -10.46 12.02
C ILE A 117 8.23 -11.80 12.75
N LYS A 118 8.14 -12.93 12.02
CA LYS A 118 8.17 -14.26 12.63
C LYS A 118 9.50 -14.53 13.34
N GLU A 119 10.63 -14.15 12.73
CA GLU A 119 11.96 -14.38 13.28
C GLU A 119 12.25 -13.49 14.48
N ASN A 120 12.02 -12.18 14.36
CA ASN A 120 12.39 -11.22 15.40
C ASN A 120 11.44 -11.21 16.59
N PHE A 121 10.20 -11.66 16.44
CA PHE A 121 9.18 -11.66 17.50
C PHE A 121 8.76 -13.06 17.95
N ALA A 122 9.50 -14.11 17.57
CA ALA A 122 9.19 -15.50 17.94
C ALA A 122 9.01 -15.71 19.45
N ASN A 123 9.79 -14.98 20.25
CA ASN A 123 9.84 -15.11 21.72
C ASN A 123 9.18 -13.92 22.47
N GLN A 124 8.49 -13.03 21.74
CA GLN A 124 7.87 -11.86 22.34
C GLN A 124 6.40 -12.10 22.72
N PRO A 125 5.89 -11.44 23.76
CA PRO A 125 4.47 -11.49 24.11
C PRO A 125 3.59 -11.08 22.94
N THR A 126 2.44 -11.73 22.79
CA THR A 126 1.47 -11.45 21.71
C THR A 126 0.97 -10.00 21.70
N ALA A 127 0.94 -9.36 22.86
CA ALA A 127 0.60 -7.94 23.00
C ALA A 127 1.59 -7.03 22.29
N VAL A 128 2.91 -7.25 22.52
CA VAL A 128 3.99 -6.48 21.87
C VAL A 128 3.96 -6.67 20.35
N LEU A 129 3.73 -7.92 19.90
CA LEU A 129 3.62 -8.22 18.49
C LEU A 129 2.44 -7.50 17.83
N LYS A 130 1.29 -7.44 18.51
CA LYS A 130 0.10 -6.75 18.00
C LYS A 130 0.35 -5.25 17.89
N GLU A 131 0.88 -4.63 18.94
CA GLU A 131 1.20 -3.21 18.98
C GLU A 131 2.22 -2.83 17.90
N THR A 132 3.29 -3.61 17.74
CA THR A 132 4.30 -3.37 16.69
C THR A 132 3.69 -3.44 15.30
N LYS A 133 2.82 -4.43 15.02
CA LYS A 133 2.14 -4.53 13.71
C LYS A 133 1.22 -3.34 13.44
N GLU A 134 0.58 -2.80 14.46
CA GLU A 134 -0.27 -1.62 14.35
C GLU A 134 0.57 -0.36 14.08
N ILE A 135 1.63 -0.14 14.88
CA ILE A 135 2.54 1.00 14.71
C ILE A 135 3.16 1.00 13.30
N LEU A 136 3.64 -0.14 12.84
CA LEU A 136 4.23 -0.28 11.52
C LEU A 136 3.22 -0.27 10.37
N GLY A 137 1.91 -0.25 10.66
CA GLY A 137 0.86 -0.30 9.66
C GLY A 137 0.83 -1.60 8.85
N VAL A 138 1.19 -2.71 9.49
CA VAL A 138 1.04 -4.06 8.92
C VAL A 138 -0.41 -4.51 9.01
N VAL A 139 -1.13 -4.05 10.03
CA VAL A 139 -2.55 -4.29 10.20
C VAL A 139 -3.26 -3.00 10.59
N PHE A 140 -4.50 -2.83 10.14
CA PHE A 140 -5.39 -1.82 10.70
C PHE A 140 -6.21 -2.40 11.82
N VAL A 141 -6.46 -1.60 12.85
CA VAL A 141 -7.34 -1.95 13.96
C VAL A 141 -8.55 -1.02 13.92
N TYR A 142 -9.75 -1.62 13.88
CA TYR A 142 -11.04 -0.92 13.95
C TYR A 142 -11.77 -1.38 15.19
N ASN A 143 -12.07 -0.47 16.10
CA ASN A 143 -12.78 -0.78 17.35
C ASN A 143 -12.20 -1.98 18.13
N GLY A 144 -10.87 -2.08 18.18
CA GLY A 144 -10.18 -3.17 18.88
C GLY A 144 -10.01 -4.48 18.08
N HIS A 145 -10.62 -4.60 16.90
CA HIS A 145 -10.49 -5.76 16.03
C HIS A 145 -9.49 -5.51 14.89
N THR A 146 -8.60 -6.45 14.67
CA THR A 146 -7.64 -6.39 13.53
C THR A 146 -8.37 -6.66 12.22
N ALA A 147 -8.22 -5.75 11.25
CA ALA A 147 -8.75 -5.94 9.91
C ALA A 147 -8.06 -7.11 9.19
N SER A 148 -8.85 -7.93 8.52
CA SER A 148 -8.31 -9.00 7.70
C SER A 148 -7.72 -8.45 6.39
N ALA A 149 -6.74 -9.16 5.79
CA ALA A 149 -6.19 -8.80 4.49
C ALA A 149 -7.26 -8.67 3.40
N TRP A 150 -8.30 -9.50 3.48
CA TRP A 150 -9.43 -9.47 2.56
C TRP A 150 -10.18 -8.13 2.55
N MET A 151 -10.30 -7.49 3.71
CA MET A 151 -10.91 -6.16 3.80
C MET A 151 -10.14 -5.13 2.96
N SER A 152 -8.81 -5.17 2.98
CA SER A 152 -7.98 -4.29 2.14
C SER A 152 -8.11 -4.62 0.65
N VAL A 153 -8.22 -5.90 0.29
CA VAL A 153 -8.46 -6.33 -1.10
C VAL A 153 -9.80 -5.79 -1.60
N VAL A 154 -10.86 -5.95 -0.82
CA VAL A 154 -12.20 -5.45 -1.17
C VAL A 154 -12.22 -3.93 -1.26
N ALA A 155 -11.59 -3.23 -0.34
CA ALA A 155 -11.47 -1.76 -0.37
C ALA A 155 -10.81 -1.27 -1.67
N LEU A 156 -9.74 -1.92 -2.11
CA LEU A 156 -9.05 -1.58 -3.35
C LEU A 156 -9.89 -1.88 -4.60
N LEU A 157 -10.59 -3.02 -4.62
CA LEU A 157 -11.49 -3.37 -5.72
C LEU A 157 -12.63 -2.35 -5.85
N ILE A 158 -13.30 -2.05 -4.75
CA ILE A 158 -14.39 -1.06 -4.74
C ILE A 158 -13.87 0.29 -5.20
N THR A 159 -12.74 0.75 -4.67
CA THR A 159 -12.12 2.01 -5.07
C THR A 159 -11.79 2.02 -6.56
N GLY A 160 -11.14 0.99 -7.08
CA GLY A 160 -10.80 0.89 -8.50
C GLY A 160 -12.04 0.98 -9.39
N VAL A 161 -13.10 0.21 -9.08
CA VAL A 161 -14.34 0.23 -9.85
C VAL A 161 -15.05 1.58 -9.76
N VAL A 162 -15.20 2.13 -8.56
CA VAL A 162 -15.90 3.42 -8.36
C VAL A 162 -15.19 4.56 -9.09
N PHE A 163 -13.88 4.69 -8.90
CA PHE A 163 -13.12 5.77 -9.56
C PHE A 163 -13.01 5.58 -11.06
N TYR A 164 -12.96 4.34 -11.55
CA TYR A 164 -13.01 4.06 -12.99
C TYR A 164 -14.34 4.50 -13.59
N LEU A 165 -15.46 4.14 -12.96
CA LEU A 165 -16.79 4.57 -13.42
C LEU A 165 -16.94 6.09 -13.38
N LEU A 166 -16.47 6.73 -12.30
CA LEU A 166 -16.49 8.19 -12.20
C LEU A 166 -15.62 8.85 -13.29
N ALA A 167 -14.45 8.28 -13.61
CA ALA A 167 -13.59 8.80 -14.67
C ALA A 167 -14.20 8.68 -16.08
N VAL A 168 -15.07 7.69 -16.29
CA VAL A 168 -15.79 7.51 -17.58
C VAL A 168 -16.98 8.46 -17.71
N LEU A 169 -17.59 8.86 -16.58
CA LEU A 169 -18.77 9.76 -16.56
C LEU A 169 -18.42 11.25 -16.67
N VAL A 170 -17.17 11.63 -16.44
CA VAL A 170 -16.66 13.01 -16.50
C VAL A 170 -15.96 13.28 -17.81
#